data_58ebbcf0af071b34c0de3d4f04f528c5
#
_entry.id   58ebbcf0af071b34c0de3d4f04f528c5
#
_cell.length_a   1.000
_cell.length_b   1.000
_cell.length_c   1.000
_cell.angle_alpha   90.00
_cell.angle_beta   90.00
_cell.angle_gamma   90.00
#
_symmetry.space_group_name_H-M   'P 1'
#
loop_
_entity.id
_entity.type
_entity.pdbx_description
1 polymer ?
#
loop_
_entity_poly.entity_id
_entity_poly.type
_entity_poly.pdbx_seq_one_letter_code
_entity_poly.pdbx_strand_id
1 'polypeptide(L)'
;MANVKVKINGKSVTVPEGTTILEAARKKGVYIPTLCAYEGLKPKAACKLCMVNVKGEDKEKLACAVKVKDGMVITTDSDELFAKRKALVEEMFRQHTVDCHHCMRIGSTLAKDFDPKFCKDCYFCDCVKDGFCELQQKALEVGVDVLPFEPHEHDFGVDASTGSVIRNMDKCIKCRRCLDICKAQGVGILGIIKTENGQTVGAKNGLKADGCIRCGRCVEFCPTGALYMLEHKDEVVYFAHQYGTETAAMVCSCVIDELEKLYGEKFEYGQLLAAVKKLGIDHVYSPAFARAQSLAQAARLLDENLGKKPMLLTDNYAAKNFLRSNFPELEENFAFYDSKEKCFGDYMHEHHPGAKLISVSNNNSSGAEAAETGCVDYYINARELYRIIMRTGGRPSVKRPIDAEEIAEFEKSDRYAELFEAGGWYVDKPAEELEFTENGKRYKALICHNLGQVKAAVAKLDKYDVIKITA
;
A
#
# COMPACT_ATOMS: atom_id res chain seq x y z
N MET A 1 29.06 4.81 -18.24
CA MET A 1 29.36 5.35 -16.90
C MET A 1 30.57 4.61 -16.36
N ALA A 2 31.50 5.30 -15.68
CA ALA A 2 32.64 4.66 -15.06
C ALA A 2 32.18 3.75 -13.91
N ASN A 3 32.88 2.65 -13.69
CA ASN A 3 32.62 1.77 -12.55
C ASN A 3 33.64 2.05 -11.46
N VAL A 4 33.21 2.01 -10.22
CA VAL A 4 34.04 2.16 -9.02
C VAL A 4 34.02 0.86 -8.21
N LYS A 5 35.16 0.53 -7.60
CA LYS A 5 35.35 -0.68 -6.80
C LYS A 5 35.50 -0.31 -5.33
N VAL A 6 34.67 -0.86 -4.48
CA VAL A 6 34.68 -0.62 -3.03
C VAL A 6 34.72 -1.93 -2.25
N LYS A 7 35.09 -1.87 -0.98
CA LYS A 7 35.02 -3.00 -0.04
C LYS A 7 33.96 -2.71 1.02
N ILE A 8 33.02 -3.63 1.21
CA ILE A 8 31.98 -3.57 2.26
C ILE A 8 32.12 -4.82 3.12
N ASN A 9 32.44 -4.65 4.40
CA ASN A 9 32.74 -5.73 5.34
C ASN A 9 33.75 -6.75 4.75
N GLY A 10 34.82 -6.24 4.15
CA GLY A 10 35.85 -7.05 3.50
C GLY A 10 35.52 -7.62 2.11
N LYS A 11 34.24 -7.57 1.69
CA LYS A 11 33.78 -8.08 0.38
C LYS A 11 33.88 -6.99 -0.68
N SER A 12 34.54 -7.27 -1.80
CA SER A 12 34.63 -6.33 -2.92
C SER A 12 33.33 -6.29 -3.73
N VAL A 13 32.91 -5.11 -4.12
CA VAL A 13 31.77 -4.86 -5.02
C VAL A 13 32.12 -3.79 -6.04
N THR A 14 31.74 -4.00 -7.28
CA THR A 14 31.88 -3.03 -8.36
C THR A 14 30.52 -2.52 -8.78
N VAL A 15 30.35 -1.20 -8.81
CA VAL A 15 29.09 -0.53 -9.11
C VAL A 15 29.34 0.71 -9.99
N PRO A 16 28.35 1.19 -10.72
CA PRO A 16 28.45 2.45 -11.45
C PRO A 16 28.78 3.62 -10.52
N GLU A 17 29.55 4.57 -11.02
CA GLU A 17 29.79 5.83 -10.33
C GLU A 17 28.46 6.55 -10.04
N GLY A 18 28.34 7.14 -8.84
CA GLY A 18 27.11 7.78 -8.39
C GLY A 18 26.18 6.89 -7.57
N THR A 19 26.43 5.56 -7.52
CA THR A 19 25.73 4.61 -6.64
C THR A 19 25.94 4.97 -5.18
N THR A 20 24.91 4.87 -4.35
CA THR A 20 25.05 5.08 -2.89
C THR A 20 25.68 3.86 -2.19
N ILE A 21 26.22 4.08 -1.00
CA ILE A 21 26.74 2.97 -0.18
C ILE A 21 25.64 1.93 0.10
N LEU A 22 24.41 2.38 0.35
CA LEU A 22 23.26 1.49 0.61
C LEU A 22 22.92 0.62 -0.61
N GLU A 23 22.88 1.20 -1.81
CA GLU A 23 22.62 0.45 -3.05
C GLU A 23 23.74 -0.53 -3.35
N ALA A 24 25.01 -0.12 -3.17
CA ALA A 24 26.17 -1.01 -3.32
C ALA A 24 26.14 -2.18 -2.34
N ALA A 25 25.73 -1.94 -1.09
CA ALA A 25 25.56 -2.97 -0.07
C ALA A 25 24.45 -3.96 -0.45
N ARG A 26 23.27 -3.47 -0.86
CA ARG A 26 22.16 -4.29 -1.33
C ARG A 26 22.56 -5.18 -2.51
N LYS A 27 23.25 -4.63 -3.51
CA LYS A 27 23.78 -5.38 -4.65
C LYS A 27 24.70 -6.54 -4.23
N LYS A 28 25.42 -6.37 -3.12
CA LYS A 28 26.33 -7.41 -2.57
C LYS A 28 25.66 -8.35 -1.55
N GLY A 29 24.37 -8.15 -1.26
CA GLY A 29 23.67 -8.90 -0.22
C GLY A 29 24.13 -8.56 1.20
N VAL A 30 24.69 -7.35 1.41
CA VAL A 30 25.04 -6.83 2.74
C VAL A 30 23.89 -5.99 3.24
N TYR A 31 23.33 -6.42 4.37
CA TYR A 31 22.22 -5.73 5.00
C TYR A 31 22.69 -4.48 5.77
N ILE A 32 22.00 -3.38 5.56
CA ILE A 32 22.13 -2.14 6.34
C ILE A 32 20.72 -1.72 6.77
N PRO A 33 20.43 -1.57 8.08
CA PRO A 33 19.10 -1.23 8.54
C PRO A 33 18.66 0.18 8.09
N THR A 34 17.42 0.29 7.67
CA THR A 34 16.82 1.57 7.29
C THR A 34 15.34 1.59 7.64
N LEU A 35 14.77 2.79 7.88
CA LEU A 35 13.32 3.04 7.97
C LEU A 35 12.85 4.12 6.99
N CYS A 36 13.69 5.06 6.60
CA CYS A 36 13.30 6.16 5.70
C CYS A 36 13.66 5.89 4.23
N ALA A 37 14.64 5.01 3.96
CA ALA A 37 15.02 4.64 2.60
C ALA A 37 14.18 3.45 2.13
N TYR A 38 13.43 3.63 1.09
CA TYR A 38 12.61 2.63 0.43
C TYR A 38 12.96 2.56 -1.06
N GLU A 39 12.85 1.37 -1.65
CA GLU A 39 13.14 1.18 -3.08
C GLU A 39 12.16 2.00 -3.94
N GLY A 40 12.67 2.63 -5.00
CA GLY A 40 11.88 3.54 -5.83
C GLY A 40 11.64 4.94 -5.25
N LEU A 41 11.99 5.21 -3.98
CA LEU A 41 11.88 6.53 -3.38
C LEU A 41 13.25 7.16 -3.08
N LYS A 42 13.34 8.49 -3.20
CA LYS A 42 14.57 9.22 -2.85
C LYS A 42 14.86 9.11 -1.35
N PRO A 43 16.09 8.69 -0.94
CA PRO A 43 16.46 8.61 0.46
C PRO A 43 16.37 9.97 1.17
N LYS A 44 15.83 10.00 2.40
CA LYS A 44 15.64 11.24 3.19
C LYS A 44 16.70 11.47 4.25
N ALA A 45 17.56 10.50 4.51
CA ALA A 45 18.54 10.55 5.60
C ALA A 45 17.94 10.94 6.98
N ALA A 46 16.64 10.62 7.18
CA ALA A 46 15.87 11.07 8.35
C ALA A 46 16.05 10.14 9.56
N CYS A 47 15.95 8.81 9.36
CA CYS A 47 16.03 7.84 10.46
C CYS A 47 17.44 7.60 10.99
N LYS A 48 18.48 7.93 10.23
CA LYS A 48 19.89 7.73 10.53
C LYS A 48 20.33 6.29 10.81
N LEU A 49 19.44 5.28 10.75
CA LEU A 49 19.79 3.88 11.02
C LEU A 49 20.83 3.30 10.04
N CYS A 50 20.92 3.86 8.84
CA CYS A 50 21.87 3.41 7.82
C CYS A 50 23.31 3.97 8.02
N MET A 51 23.65 4.39 9.24
CA MET A 51 25.02 4.83 9.54
C MET A 51 26.03 3.69 9.34
N VAL A 52 27.18 4.04 8.77
CA VAL A 52 28.29 3.14 8.51
C VAL A 52 29.62 3.86 8.76
N ASN A 53 30.66 3.10 9.09
CA ASN A 53 32.02 3.62 9.19
C ASN A 53 32.72 3.52 7.84
N VAL A 54 33.43 4.58 7.45
CA VAL A 54 34.27 4.63 6.26
C VAL A 54 35.70 4.83 6.71
N LYS A 55 36.63 3.97 6.28
CA LYS A 55 38.04 4.06 6.67
C LYS A 55 38.63 5.41 6.29
N GLY A 56 39.24 6.10 7.25
CA GLY A 56 39.82 7.42 7.07
C GLY A 56 38.86 8.59 7.31
N GLU A 57 37.63 8.30 7.76
CA GLU A 57 36.64 9.32 8.15
C GLU A 57 36.40 9.24 9.67
N ASP A 58 36.38 10.38 10.34
CA ASP A 58 36.20 10.43 11.80
C ASP A 58 34.73 10.28 12.24
N LYS A 59 33.81 10.49 11.33
CA LYS A 59 32.36 10.43 11.62
C LYS A 59 31.67 9.42 10.72
N GLU A 60 30.64 8.76 11.26
CA GLU A 60 29.80 7.86 10.50
C GLU A 60 29.15 8.57 9.32
N LYS A 61 28.99 7.83 8.25
CA LYS A 61 28.29 8.27 7.03
C LYS A 61 26.92 7.60 6.92
N LEU A 62 25.97 8.31 6.37
CA LEU A 62 24.66 7.75 6.09
C LEU A 62 24.68 7.03 4.74
N ALA A 63 24.64 5.71 4.75
CA ALA A 63 24.79 4.88 3.57
C ALA A 63 23.75 5.19 2.47
N CYS A 64 22.56 5.65 2.83
CA CYS A 64 21.52 6.03 1.88
C CYS A 64 21.78 7.36 1.15
N ALA A 65 22.68 8.20 1.65
CA ALA A 65 22.95 9.52 1.10
C ALA A 65 24.36 9.66 0.48
N VAL A 66 25.32 8.90 0.98
CA VAL A 66 26.72 9.00 0.52
C VAL A 66 26.95 8.09 -0.67
N LYS A 67 27.48 8.67 -1.74
CA LYS A 67 27.88 7.97 -2.95
C LYS A 67 29.24 7.31 -2.75
N VAL A 68 29.40 6.11 -3.30
CA VAL A 68 30.68 5.38 -3.26
C VAL A 68 31.73 6.06 -4.13
N LYS A 69 32.99 5.99 -3.67
CA LYS A 69 34.19 6.39 -4.42
C LYS A 69 35.12 5.20 -4.56
N ASP A 70 35.94 5.19 -5.60
CA ASP A 70 36.87 4.09 -5.83
C ASP A 70 37.82 3.89 -4.64
N GLY A 71 38.09 2.65 -4.29
CA GLY A 71 38.93 2.28 -3.14
C GLY A 71 38.29 2.44 -1.76
N MET A 72 37.04 2.90 -1.65
CA MET A 72 36.37 3.09 -0.36
C MET A 72 36.26 1.79 0.42
N VAL A 73 36.58 1.81 1.72
CA VAL A 73 36.46 0.67 2.63
C VAL A 73 35.41 1.00 3.69
N ILE A 74 34.37 0.20 3.76
CA ILE A 74 33.14 0.47 4.51
C ILE A 74 32.89 -0.69 5.49
N THR A 75 32.61 -0.35 6.76
CA THR A 75 32.15 -1.27 7.80
C THR A 75 30.73 -0.91 8.17
N THR A 76 29.83 -1.91 8.07
CA THR A 76 28.37 -1.71 8.28
C THR A 76 27.90 -2.19 9.64
N ASP A 77 28.70 -3.01 10.32
CA ASP A 77 28.41 -3.67 11.57
C ASP A 77 29.61 -3.55 12.53
N SER A 78 29.41 -2.90 13.64
CA SER A 78 30.33 -2.84 14.77
C SER A 78 29.50 -2.61 16.03
N ASP A 79 30.06 -2.96 17.21
CA ASP A 79 29.38 -2.77 18.49
C ASP A 79 28.98 -1.29 18.69
N GLU A 80 29.82 -0.36 18.24
CA GLU A 80 29.54 1.07 18.30
C GLU A 80 28.34 1.46 17.42
N LEU A 81 28.31 0.99 16.17
CA LEU A 81 27.19 1.25 15.27
C LEU A 81 25.91 0.61 15.79
N PHE A 82 26.02 -0.58 16.38
CA PHE A 82 24.88 -1.26 16.98
C PHE A 82 24.32 -0.46 18.16
N ALA A 83 25.14 -0.01 19.09
CA ALA A 83 24.71 0.79 20.22
C ALA A 83 24.07 2.11 19.80
N LYS A 84 24.63 2.80 18.80
CA LYS A 84 24.05 4.03 18.24
C LYS A 84 22.70 3.80 17.57
N ARG A 85 22.54 2.70 16.83
CA ARG A 85 21.27 2.33 16.21
C ARG A 85 20.21 1.98 17.25
N LYS A 86 20.60 1.26 18.31
CA LYS A 86 19.72 0.94 19.45
C LYS A 86 19.18 2.21 20.07
N ALA A 87 20.04 3.17 20.43
CA ALA A 87 19.60 4.44 21.00
C ALA A 87 18.66 5.25 20.08
N LEU A 88 18.89 5.21 18.76
CA LEU A 88 17.98 5.86 17.80
C LEU A 88 16.61 5.19 17.74
N VAL A 89 16.54 3.87 17.81
CA VAL A 89 15.27 3.13 17.80
C VAL A 89 14.52 3.36 19.11
N GLU A 90 15.20 3.35 20.25
CA GLU A 90 14.61 3.69 21.54
C GLU A 90 14.01 5.10 21.54
N GLU A 91 14.73 6.09 20.98
CA GLU A 91 14.21 7.45 20.83
C GLU A 91 12.98 7.51 19.91
N MET A 92 12.95 6.74 18.80
CA MET A 92 11.78 6.64 17.95
C MET A 92 10.57 6.06 18.69
N PHE A 93 10.78 5.09 19.57
CA PHE A 93 9.69 4.54 20.39
C PHE A 93 9.21 5.53 21.44
N ARG A 94 10.07 6.33 22.04
CA ARG A 94 9.64 7.43 22.92
C ARG A 94 8.76 8.43 22.19
N GLN A 95 8.99 8.64 20.89
CA GLN A 95 8.22 9.57 20.05
C GLN A 95 6.99 8.93 19.39
N HIS A 96 6.73 7.69 19.56
CA HIS A 96 5.67 6.96 18.92
C HIS A 96 4.67 6.49 19.96
N THR A 97 3.55 7.21 20.07
CA THR A 97 2.45 6.82 20.98
C THR A 97 1.78 5.56 20.46
N VAL A 98 1.85 4.46 21.19
CA VAL A 98 1.41 3.18 20.70
C VAL A 98 0.89 2.25 21.79
N ASP A 99 0.04 1.34 21.31
CA ASP A 99 -0.43 0.20 22.09
C ASP A 99 0.72 -0.75 22.46
N CYS A 100 1.84 -0.75 21.72
CA CYS A 100 3.06 -1.46 22.08
C CYS A 100 3.63 -1.07 23.46
N HIS A 101 3.38 0.14 23.92
CA HIS A 101 3.77 0.58 25.26
C HIS A 101 3.02 -0.17 26.37
N HIS A 102 1.86 -0.71 26.07
CA HIS A 102 1.06 -1.54 26.97
C HIS A 102 1.19 -3.04 26.67
N CYS A 103 2.01 -3.41 25.68
CA CYS A 103 2.21 -4.78 25.30
C CYS A 103 3.12 -5.50 26.30
N MET A 104 2.55 -6.35 27.14
CA MET A 104 3.30 -7.15 28.10
C MET A 104 4.36 -8.05 27.46
N ARG A 105 4.19 -8.44 26.19
CA ARG A 105 5.16 -9.26 25.47
C ARG A 105 6.40 -8.48 25.06
N ILE A 106 6.27 -7.21 24.69
CA ILE A 106 7.43 -6.35 24.37
C ILE A 106 8.14 -5.90 25.63
N GLY A 107 7.39 -5.67 26.73
CA GLY A 107 7.95 -5.20 28.00
C GLY A 107 8.47 -6.29 28.93
N SER A 108 8.04 -7.55 28.76
CA SER A 108 8.37 -8.66 29.68
C SER A 108 9.36 -9.67 29.12
N THR A 109 9.56 -9.72 27.81
CA THR A 109 10.51 -10.65 27.18
C THR A 109 11.83 -9.97 26.93
N LEU A 110 12.90 -10.63 27.31
CA LEU A 110 14.25 -10.28 26.83
C LEU A 110 14.22 -10.34 25.30
N ALA A 111 14.82 -9.34 24.64
CA ALA A 111 14.79 -9.22 23.17
C ALA A 111 15.25 -10.50 22.44
N LYS A 112 16.16 -11.26 23.08
CA LYS A 112 16.64 -12.57 22.59
C LYS A 112 15.56 -13.66 22.56
N ASP A 113 14.52 -13.54 23.37
CA ASP A 113 13.43 -14.51 23.48
C ASP A 113 12.17 -14.05 22.71
N PHE A 114 12.24 -12.87 22.10
CA PHE A 114 11.14 -12.30 21.33
C PHE A 114 11.16 -12.85 19.90
N ASP A 115 10.28 -13.79 19.61
CA ASP A 115 10.04 -14.25 18.24
C ASP A 115 9.03 -13.30 17.56
N PRO A 116 9.39 -12.68 16.41
CA PRO A 116 8.44 -11.88 15.63
C PRO A 116 7.13 -12.60 15.29
N LYS A 117 7.15 -13.94 15.25
CA LYS A 117 5.94 -14.77 15.10
C LYS A 117 4.93 -14.53 16.23
N PHE A 118 5.37 -14.26 17.44
CA PHE A 118 4.46 -13.98 18.56
C PHE A 118 3.67 -12.68 18.38
N CYS A 119 4.21 -11.67 17.71
CA CYS A 119 3.44 -10.49 17.38
C CYS A 119 2.42 -10.74 16.29
N LYS A 120 2.71 -11.64 15.35
CA LYS A 120 1.73 -12.07 14.33
C LYS A 120 0.58 -12.84 14.97
N ASP A 121 0.86 -13.60 16.02
CA ASP A 121 -0.12 -14.42 16.73
C ASP A 121 -0.75 -13.71 17.94
N CYS A 122 -0.46 -12.41 18.14
CA CYS A 122 -1.02 -11.63 19.25
C CYS A 122 -2.35 -10.98 18.84
N TYR A 123 -3.44 -11.58 19.28
CA TYR A 123 -4.81 -11.13 18.99
C TYR A 123 -5.27 -9.89 19.76
N PHE A 124 -4.46 -9.39 20.67
CA PHE A 124 -4.82 -8.30 21.58
C PHE A 124 -4.28 -6.94 21.15
N CYS A 125 -3.52 -6.87 20.07
CA CYS A 125 -2.99 -5.61 19.58
C CYS A 125 -3.98 -4.95 18.61
N ASP A 126 -4.43 -3.75 18.95
CA ASP A 126 -5.33 -2.97 18.08
C ASP A 126 -4.60 -2.08 17.08
N CYS A 127 -3.28 -2.13 17.07
CA CYS A 127 -2.50 -1.38 16.10
C CYS A 127 -2.71 -1.91 14.68
N VAL A 128 -3.05 -1.04 13.76
CA VAL A 128 -3.23 -1.35 12.31
C VAL A 128 -1.98 -1.96 11.64
N LYS A 129 -0.81 -1.87 12.27
CA LYS A 129 0.46 -2.48 11.82
C LYS A 129 0.88 -3.68 12.67
N ASP A 130 -0.03 -4.26 13.44
CA ASP A 130 0.27 -5.46 14.20
C ASP A 130 0.92 -6.54 13.34
N GLY A 131 2.04 -7.09 13.79
CA GLY A 131 2.86 -8.06 13.07
C GLY A 131 3.65 -7.52 11.85
N PHE A 132 3.48 -6.24 11.47
CA PHE A 132 4.07 -5.64 10.26
C PHE A 132 4.76 -4.30 10.51
N CYS A 133 4.83 -3.87 11.74
CA CYS A 133 5.47 -2.61 12.09
C CYS A 133 6.98 -2.69 11.83
N GLU A 134 7.47 -1.95 10.82
CA GLU A 134 8.90 -1.92 10.52
C GLU A 134 9.72 -1.36 11.70
N LEU A 135 9.15 -0.46 12.51
CA LEU A 135 9.82 0.05 13.72
C LEU A 135 10.02 -1.05 14.74
N GLN A 136 8.99 -1.89 14.98
CA GLN A 136 9.09 -3.04 15.86
C GLN A 136 10.15 -4.04 15.38
N GLN A 137 10.17 -4.33 14.07
CA GLN A 137 11.22 -5.18 13.48
C GLN A 137 12.62 -4.59 13.71
N LYS A 138 12.78 -3.27 13.59
CA LYS A 138 14.07 -2.62 13.90
C LYS A 138 14.45 -2.70 15.37
N ALA A 139 13.48 -2.64 16.27
CA ALA A 139 13.73 -2.85 17.70
C ALA A 139 14.34 -4.22 17.97
N LEU A 140 13.80 -5.27 17.35
CA LEU A 140 14.34 -6.63 17.45
C LEU A 140 15.74 -6.73 16.84
N GLU A 141 15.96 -6.17 15.67
CA GLU A 141 17.25 -6.20 14.97
C GLU A 141 18.38 -5.52 15.76
N VAL A 142 18.07 -4.47 16.53
CA VAL A 142 19.05 -3.71 17.32
C VAL A 142 19.04 -4.06 18.80
N GLY A 143 18.35 -5.13 19.21
CA GLY A 143 18.35 -5.63 20.57
C GLY A 143 17.81 -4.66 21.60
N VAL A 144 16.65 -4.04 21.33
CA VAL A 144 15.94 -3.23 22.33
C VAL A 144 15.29 -4.18 23.34
N ASP A 145 15.90 -4.31 24.53
CA ASP A 145 15.46 -5.25 25.56
C ASP A 145 14.23 -4.76 26.33
N VAL A 146 14.17 -3.46 26.57
CA VAL A 146 13.04 -2.80 27.25
C VAL A 146 12.65 -1.57 26.46
N LEU A 147 11.39 -1.50 26.05
CA LEU A 147 10.87 -0.28 25.49
C LEU A 147 10.59 0.73 26.60
N PRO A 148 11.04 1.98 26.45
CA PRO A 148 10.69 3.01 27.38
C PRO A 148 9.19 3.30 27.26
N PHE A 149 8.43 2.99 28.31
CA PHE A 149 6.97 3.15 28.39
C PHE A 149 6.51 4.55 28.82
N GLU A 150 7.39 5.51 28.88
CA GLU A 150 6.98 6.87 29.17
C GLU A 150 6.16 7.40 27.99
N PRO A 151 4.85 7.63 28.19
CA PRO A 151 4.00 8.16 27.14
C PRO A 151 4.51 9.54 26.75
N HIS A 152 4.47 9.81 25.46
CA HIS A 152 4.76 11.15 24.96
C HIS A 152 3.71 12.13 25.46
N GLU A 153 4.16 13.27 25.92
CA GLU A 153 3.31 14.42 26.24
C GLU A 153 2.77 15.15 25.00
N HIS A 154 2.98 14.59 23.78
CA HIS A 154 2.57 15.23 22.54
C HIS A 154 1.30 14.59 21.98
N ASP A 155 0.24 15.36 21.94
CA ASP A 155 -0.97 15.03 21.18
C ASP A 155 -0.98 15.83 19.88
N PHE A 156 -0.56 15.18 18.78
CA PHE A 156 -0.65 15.77 17.45
C PHE A 156 -2.01 15.54 16.80
N GLY A 157 -2.81 14.66 17.39
CA GLY A 157 -4.17 14.33 16.97
C GLY A 157 -4.28 13.40 15.78
N VAL A 158 -5.53 13.14 15.41
CA VAL A 158 -5.92 12.26 14.32
C VAL A 158 -6.69 13.05 13.27
N ASP A 159 -6.27 12.95 12.02
CA ASP A 159 -6.99 13.48 10.87
C ASP A 159 -7.74 12.34 10.16
N ALA A 160 -9.05 12.29 10.35
CA ALA A 160 -9.99 11.37 9.72
C ALA A 160 -10.89 12.08 8.69
N SER A 161 -10.55 13.27 8.26
CA SER A 161 -11.40 14.15 7.45
C SER A 161 -11.82 13.57 6.11
N THR A 162 -11.06 12.60 5.56
CA THR A 162 -11.40 11.95 4.29
C THR A 162 -12.44 10.83 4.42
N GLY A 163 -12.72 10.35 5.62
CA GLY A 163 -13.58 9.20 5.86
C GLY A 163 -13.00 7.83 5.49
N SER A 164 -11.88 7.78 4.77
CA SER A 164 -11.27 6.52 4.31
C SER A 164 -9.78 6.42 4.64
N VAL A 165 -8.99 7.45 4.34
CA VAL A 165 -7.58 7.53 4.72
C VAL A 165 -7.46 8.28 6.04
N ILE A 166 -6.98 7.60 7.06
CA ILE A 166 -6.81 8.14 8.40
C ILE A 166 -5.33 8.44 8.67
N ARG A 167 -5.09 9.59 9.27
CA ARG A 167 -3.75 10.00 9.69
C ARG A 167 -3.70 10.18 11.20
N ASN A 168 -3.09 9.23 11.90
CA ASN A 168 -2.74 9.40 13.31
C ASN A 168 -1.32 9.96 13.40
N MET A 169 -1.20 11.23 13.80
CA MET A 169 0.08 11.94 13.80
C MET A 169 0.99 11.53 14.95
N ASP A 170 0.45 10.98 16.03
CA ASP A 170 1.20 10.50 17.18
C ASP A 170 1.96 9.21 16.90
N LYS A 171 1.49 8.43 15.92
CA LYS A 171 2.18 7.23 15.43
C LYS A 171 3.30 7.53 14.42
N CYS A 172 3.63 8.81 14.17
CA CYS A 172 4.53 9.23 13.10
C CYS A 172 5.99 9.35 13.55
N ILE A 173 6.87 8.50 13.02
CA ILE A 173 8.33 8.57 13.23
C ILE A 173 9.05 9.54 12.28
N LYS A 174 8.33 10.39 11.57
CA LYS A 174 8.86 11.44 10.67
C LYS A 174 9.81 10.91 9.58
N CYS A 175 9.62 9.66 9.11
CA CYS A 175 10.45 9.03 8.06
C CYS A 175 10.27 9.68 6.67
N ARG A 176 9.18 10.41 6.44
CA ARG A 176 8.84 11.19 5.23
C ARG A 176 8.61 10.38 3.95
N ARG A 177 8.46 9.05 4.01
CA ARG A 177 8.13 8.23 2.82
C ARG A 177 6.80 8.70 2.21
N CYS A 178 5.79 8.97 3.03
CA CYS A 178 4.48 9.42 2.58
C CYS A 178 4.50 10.75 1.81
N LEU A 179 5.45 11.65 2.09
CA LEU A 179 5.60 12.90 1.33
C LEU A 179 6.01 12.62 -0.11
N ASP A 180 6.97 11.71 -0.28
CA ASP A 180 7.49 11.40 -1.62
C ASP A 180 6.47 10.66 -2.46
N ILE A 181 5.79 9.67 -1.87
CA ILE A 181 4.79 8.93 -2.61
C ILE A 181 3.58 9.79 -2.95
N CYS A 182 3.14 10.68 -2.05
CA CYS A 182 2.08 11.62 -2.34
C CYS A 182 2.47 12.58 -3.48
N LYS A 183 3.71 13.05 -3.48
CA LYS A 183 4.26 13.87 -4.56
C LYS A 183 4.40 13.09 -5.87
N ALA A 184 4.84 11.83 -5.82
CA ALA A 184 4.93 10.96 -6.98
C ALA A 184 3.55 10.68 -7.63
N GLN A 185 2.47 10.72 -6.82
CA GLN A 185 1.09 10.67 -7.31
C GLN A 185 0.59 12.03 -7.87
N GLY A 186 1.44 13.04 -7.99
CA GLY A 186 1.05 14.34 -8.54
C GLY A 186 0.20 15.22 -7.61
N VAL A 187 -0.05 14.78 -6.35
CA VAL A 187 -0.90 15.46 -5.36
C VAL A 187 -0.05 16.33 -4.42
N GLY A 188 0.85 15.72 -3.64
CA GLY A 188 1.88 16.44 -2.88
C GLY A 188 1.38 17.26 -1.68
N ILE A 189 0.21 16.92 -1.11
CA ILE A 189 -0.38 17.66 0.03
C ILE A 189 0.29 17.39 1.37
N LEU A 190 1.03 16.29 1.50
CA LEU A 190 1.70 15.95 2.75
C LEU A 190 3.02 16.72 2.88
N GLY A 191 3.24 17.31 4.06
CA GLY A 191 4.41 18.10 4.39
C GLY A 191 4.81 17.99 5.86
N ILE A 192 5.87 18.69 6.23
CA ILE A 192 6.19 18.92 7.65
C ILE A 192 5.31 20.10 8.08
N ILE A 193 4.47 19.87 9.07
CA ILE A 193 3.60 20.88 9.66
C ILE A 193 4.06 21.22 11.07
N LYS A 194 3.80 22.45 11.49
CA LYS A 194 3.99 22.93 12.86
C LYS A 194 2.64 22.93 13.57
N THR A 195 2.60 22.34 14.74
CA THR A 195 1.46 22.35 15.65
C THR A 195 1.90 23.00 16.97
N GLU A 196 0.98 23.19 17.89
CA GLU A 196 1.28 23.65 19.24
C GLU A 196 2.22 22.69 19.98
N ASN A 197 2.11 21.40 19.69
CA ASN A 197 2.92 20.32 20.28
C ASN A 197 4.23 20.03 19.52
N GLY A 198 4.61 20.88 18.55
CA GLY A 198 5.86 20.74 17.80
C GLY A 198 5.67 20.43 16.32
N GLN A 199 6.64 19.74 15.72
CA GLN A 199 6.61 19.41 14.30
C GLN A 199 6.22 17.96 14.07
N THR A 200 5.32 17.74 13.14
CA THR A 200 4.94 16.41 12.65
C THR A 200 4.81 16.39 11.12
N VAL A 201 4.42 15.27 10.55
CA VAL A 201 4.10 15.15 9.13
C VAL A 201 2.57 15.09 8.98
N GLY A 202 2.01 15.91 8.11
CA GLY A 202 0.57 15.96 7.89
C GLY A 202 0.20 16.81 6.69
N ALA A 203 -1.09 17.01 6.46
CA ALA A 203 -1.64 18.03 5.58
C ALA A 203 -1.89 19.31 6.40
N LYS A 204 -1.64 20.48 5.82
CA LYS A 204 -1.65 21.76 6.55
C LYS A 204 -3.04 22.10 7.13
N ASN A 205 -4.08 21.87 6.33
CA ASN A 205 -5.46 22.18 6.70
C ASN A 205 -6.32 20.91 6.88
N GLY A 206 -5.69 19.74 6.89
CA GLY A 206 -6.30 18.43 6.90
C GLY A 206 -6.33 17.78 5.51
N LEU A 207 -6.36 16.46 5.49
CA LEU A 207 -6.27 15.67 4.27
C LEU A 207 -7.34 16.05 3.24
N LYS A 208 -8.60 16.15 3.67
CA LYS A 208 -9.72 16.48 2.78
C LYS A 208 -9.61 17.91 2.25
N ALA A 209 -9.35 18.89 3.11
CA ALA A 209 -9.29 20.30 2.75
C ALA A 209 -8.12 20.62 1.81
N ASP A 210 -6.98 19.91 1.96
CA ASP A 210 -5.83 20.10 1.09
C ASP A 210 -5.91 19.26 -0.22
N GLY A 211 -7.04 18.60 -0.47
CA GLY A 211 -7.30 17.91 -1.74
C GLY A 211 -6.75 16.48 -1.82
N CYS A 212 -6.84 15.70 -0.75
CA CYS A 212 -6.53 14.27 -0.79
C CYS A 212 -7.47 13.54 -1.77
N ILE A 213 -6.88 12.91 -2.76
CA ILE A 213 -7.62 12.11 -3.76
C ILE A 213 -7.94 10.68 -3.27
N ARG A 214 -7.56 10.33 -2.07
CA ARG A 214 -7.83 9.04 -1.39
C ARG A 214 -7.22 7.81 -2.09
N CYS A 215 -6.10 7.97 -2.77
CA CYS A 215 -5.42 6.84 -3.43
C CYS A 215 -4.82 5.81 -2.46
N GLY A 216 -4.68 6.14 -1.18
CA GLY A 216 -4.15 5.25 -0.13
C GLY A 216 -2.67 4.88 -0.27
N ARG A 217 -1.94 5.38 -1.28
CA ARG A 217 -0.52 5.00 -1.48
C ARG A 217 0.37 5.37 -0.29
N CYS A 218 0.09 6.47 0.39
CA CYS A 218 0.81 6.86 1.60
C CYS A 218 0.63 5.86 2.75
N VAL A 219 -0.47 5.11 2.78
CA VAL A 219 -0.74 4.03 3.74
C VAL A 219 0.20 2.84 3.51
N GLU A 220 0.38 2.42 2.25
CA GLU A 220 1.25 1.30 1.89
C GLU A 220 2.71 1.54 2.31
N PHE A 221 3.18 2.78 2.16
CA PHE A 221 4.56 3.17 2.46
C PHE A 221 4.80 3.57 3.92
N CYS A 222 3.76 3.64 4.75
CA CYS A 222 3.92 4.00 6.15
C CYS A 222 4.48 2.82 6.96
N PRO A 223 5.66 2.97 7.61
CA PRO A 223 6.28 1.88 8.34
C PRO A 223 5.64 1.59 9.70
N THR A 224 4.84 2.52 10.25
CA THR A 224 4.37 2.47 11.64
C THR A 224 2.85 2.57 11.80
N GLY A 225 2.08 2.57 10.71
CA GLY A 225 0.62 2.74 10.80
C GLY A 225 0.15 4.14 11.22
N ALA A 226 1.01 5.14 11.09
CA ALA A 226 0.58 6.53 11.24
C ALA A 226 -0.36 6.99 10.11
N LEU A 227 -0.40 6.25 9.01
CA LEU A 227 -1.37 6.34 7.93
C LEU A 227 -1.99 4.95 7.73
N TYR A 228 -3.31 4.89 7.69
CA TYR A 228 -4.05 3.64 7.49
C TYR A 228 -5.38 3.92 6.78
N MET A 229 -5.97 2.88 6.20
CA MET A 229 -7.35 2.93 5.73
C MET A 229 -8.28 2.70 6.92
N LEU A 230 -9.47 3.29 6.88
CA LEU A 230 -10.52 2.95 7.85
C LEU A 230 -10.69 1.43 7.87
N GLU A 231 -10.61 0.84 9.06
CA GLU A 231 -10.73 -0.61 9.24
C GLU A 231 -12.19 -1.00 9.51
N HIS A 232 -12.61 -2.13 8.96
CA HIS A 232 -13.96 -2.69 9.11
C HIS A 232 -13.98 -4.12 9.65
N LYS A 233 -12.86 -4.59 10.21
CA LYS A 233 -12.72 -5.96 10.70
C LYS A 233 -13.76 -6.34 11.77
N ASP A 234 -14.11 -5.42 12.65
CA ASP A 234 -15.00 -5.68 13.77
C ASP A 234 -16.47 -5.70 13.32
N GLU A 235 -16.84 -4.83 12.38
CA GLU A 235 -18.16 -4.82 11.74
C GLU A 235 -18.38 -6.09 10.93
N VAL A 236 -17.37 -6.53 10.16
CA VAL A 236 -17.45 -7.78 9.40
C VAL A 236 -17.67 -8.98 10.30
N VAL A 237 -16.94 -9.08 11.43
CA VAL A 237 -17.15 -10.14 12.42
C VAL A 237 -18.54 -10.06 13.05
N TYR A 238 -19.00 -8.86 13.39
CA TYR A 238 -20.32 -8.66 13.97
C TYR A 238 -21.42 -9.15 13.04
N PHE A 239 -21.44 -8.71 11.78
CA PHE A 239 -22.50 -9.07 10.83
C PHE A 239 -22.41 -10.52 10.36
N ALA A 240 -21.22 -11.10 10.26
CA ALA A 240 -21.03 -12.51 9.96
C ALA A 240 -21.66 -13.46 11.01
N HIS A 241 -21.92 -12.97 12.23
CA HIS A 241 -22.52 -13.76 13.31
C HIS A 241 -23.92 -13.27 13.71
N GLN A 242 -24.43 -12.23 13.06
CA GLN A 242 -25.73 -11.68 13.39
C GLN A 242 -26.86 -12.52 12.74
N TYR A 243 -27.68 -13.12 13.58
CA TYR A 243 -28.80 -13.91 13.11
C TYR A 243 -29.80 -13.07 12.29
N GLY A 244 -30.19 -13.59 11.15
CA GLY A 244 -31.18 -12.96 10.25
C GLY A 244 -30.59 -11.85 9.35
N THR A 245 -29.30 -11.61 9.36
CA THR A 245 -28.63 -10.73 8.43
C THR A 245 -27.92 -11.58 7.37
N GLU A 246 -28.30 -11.42 6.13
CA GLU A 246 -27.60 -12.03 5.00
C GLU A 246 -26.30 -11.29 4.71
N THR A 247 -25.23 -12.02 4.42
CA THR A 247 -23.89 -11.46 4.16
C THR A 247 -23.33 -12.00 2.84
N ALA A 248 -22.72 -11.12 2.04
CA ALA A 248 -22.09 -11.49 0.79
C ALA A 248 -20.69 -10.85 0.66
N ALA A 249 -19.69 -11.65 0.37
CA ALA A 249 -18.32 -11.21 0.19
C ALA A 249 -17.81 -11.46 -1.23
N MET A 250 -17.27 -10.40 -1.86
CA MET A 250 -16.43 -10.52 -3.06
C MET A 250 -14.97 -10.59 -2.63
N VAL A 251 -14.31 -11.72 -2.90
CA VAL A 251 -12.92 -11.98 -2.45
C VAL A 251 -11.96 -11.92 -3.64
N CYS A 252 -11.09 -10.93 -3.65
CA CYS A 252 -10.06 -10.79 -4.69
C CYS A 252 -8.86 -11.69 -4.39
N SER A 253 -8.39 -12.45 -5.40
CA SER A 253 -7.15 -13.23 -5.30
C SER A 253 -5.90 -12.38 -5.04
N CYS A 254 -5.99 -11.06 -5.28
CA CYS A 254 -4.91 -10.11 -5.04
C CYS A 254 -4.46 -10.03 -3.56
N VAL A 255 -5.21 -10.59 -2.62
CA VAL A 255 -4.83 -10.65 -1.20
C VAL A 255 -3.95 -11.86 -0.86
N ILE A 256 -3.84 -12.86 -1.75
CA ILE A 256 -3.17 -14.14 -1.48
C ILE A 256 -1.69 -13.92 -1.15
N ASP A 257 -0.95 -13.23 -2.00
CA ASP A 257 0.50 -13.02 -1.79
C ASP A 257 0.84 -12.40 -0.43
N GLU A 258 0.00 -11.48 0.03
CA GLU A 258 0.18 -10.86 1.34
C GLU A 258 -0.20 -11.83 2.46
N LEU A 259 -1.31 -12.55 2.33
CA LEU A 259 -1.73 -13.55 3.30
C LEU A 259 -0.73 -14.71 3.41
N GLU A 260 -0.17 -15.21 2.31
CA GLU A 260 0.88 -16.24 2.33
C GLU A 260 2.12 -15.78 3.12
N LYS A 261 2.54 -14.53 2.93
CA LYS A 261 3.64 -13.95 3.72
C LYS A 261 3.30 -13.87 5.21
N LEU A 262 2.02 -13.58 5.52
CA LEU A 262 1.51 -13.48 6.88
C LEU A 262 1.48 -14.81 7.61
N TYR A 263 0.95 -15.83 6.95
CA TYR A 263 0.87 -17.19 7.49
C TYR A 263 2.23 -17.91 7.43
N GLY A 264 3.13 -17.48 6.53
CA GLY A 264 4.40 -18.17 6.26
C GLY A 264 4.22 -19.49 5.51
N GLU A 265 3.08 -19.70 4.86
CA GLU A 265 2.69 -20.89 4.10
C GLU A 265 1.87 -20.52 2.88
N LYS A 266 1.90 -21.41 1.88
CA LYS A 266 1.11 -21.24 0.66
C LYS A 266 -0.23 -21.94 0.76
N PHE A 267 -1.21 -21.44 0.01
CA PHE A 267 -2.53 -22.02 -0.10
C PHE A 267 -3.21 -21.63 -1.42
N GLU A 268 -4.20 -22.40 -1.80
CA GLU A 268 -4.97 -22.17 -3.01
C GLU A 268 -6.09 -21.14 -2.78
N TYR A 269 -6.53 -20.49 -3.84
CA TYR A 269 -7.62 -19.52 -3.78
C TYR A 269 -8.92 -20.13 -3.19
N GLY A 270 -9.29 -21.34 -3.61
CA GLY A 270 -10.46 -22.05 -3.05
C GLY A 270 -10.36 -22.31 -1.54
N GLN A 271 -9.16 -22.49 -1.01
CA GLN A 271 -8.92 -22.60 0.43
C GLN A 271 -9.16 -21.28 1.16
N LEU A 272 -8.80 -20.15 0.53
CA LEU A 272 -9.12 -18.83 1.04
C LEU A 272 -10.62 -18.59 1.08
N LEU A 273 -11.33 -18.93 0.00
CA LEU A 273 -12.80 -18.84 -0.05
C LEU A 273 -13.44 -19.67 1.06
N ALA A 274 -12.96 -20.90 1.27
CA ALA A 274 -13.43 -21.76 2.35
C ALA A 274 -13.17 -21.16 3.75
N ALA A 275 -12.05 -20.47 3.92
CA ALA A 275 -11.75 -19.79 5.17
C ALA A 275 -12.69 -18.60 5.41
N VAL A 276 -13.00 -17.81 4.38
CA VAL A 276 -13.96 -16.70 4.45
C VAL A 276 -15.37 -17.22 4.72
N LYS A 277 -15.82 -18.26 4.01
CA LYS A 277 -17.12 -18.90 4.24
C LYS A 277 -17.28 -19.37 5.70
N LYS A 278 -16.21 -19.91 6.29
CA LYS A 278 -16.20 -20.38 7.68
C LYS A 278 -16.33 -19.24 8.71
N LEU A 279 -16.06 -17.99 8.34
CA LEU A 279 -16.33 -16.85 9.22
C LEU A 279 -17.82 -16.61 9.47
N GLY A 280 -18.70 -17.28 8.75
CA GLY A 280 -20.14 -17.09 8.82
C GLY A 280 -20.71 -16.24 7.68
N ILE A 281 -19.91 -16.00 6.64
CA ILE A 281 -20.37 -15.28 5.45
C ILE A 281 -21.26 -16.21 4.61
N ASP A 282 -22.48 -15.76 4.29
CA ASP A 282 -23.47 -16.57 3.60
C ASP A 282 -23.14 -16.82 2.14
N HIS A 283 -22.61 -15.81 1.44
CA HIS A 283 -22.28 -15.89 0.03
C HIS A 283 -20.85 -15.41 -0.23
N VAL A 284 -20.07 -16.19 -1.01
CA VAL A 284 -18.68 -15.88 -1.32
C VAL A 284 -18.45 -15.94 -2.82
N TYR A 285 -18.19 -14.77 -3.41
CA TYR A 285 -18.02 -14.55 -4.84
C TYR A 285 -16.56 -14.27 -5.21
N SER A 286 -16.17 -14.71 -6.41
CA SER A 286 -14.98 -14.18 -7.07
C SER A 286 -15.30 -12.82 -7.72
N PRO A 287 -14.30 -11.95 -7.98
CA PRO A 287 -14.54 -10.70 -8.68
C PRO A 287 -14.79 -10.87 -10.19
N ALA A 288 -14.85 -12.11 -10.71
CA ALA A 288 -14.84 -12.37 -12.15
C ALA A 288 -16.03 -11.74 -12.88
N PHE A 289 -17.26 -11.93 -12.38
CA PHE A 289 -18.45 -11.36 -13.00
C PHE A 289 -18.45 -9.81 -12.92
N ALA A 290 -18.14 -9.26 -11.76
CA ALA A 290 -18.12 -7.81 -11.55
C ALA A 290 -17.04 -7.13 -12.43
N ARG A 291 -15.89 -7.80 -12.59
CA ARG A 291 -14.86 -7.36 -13.51
C ARG A 291 -15.32 -7.44 -14.98
N ALA A 292 -15.99 -8.53 -15.36
CA ALA A 292 -16.53 -8.67 -16.72
C ALA A 292 -17.54 -7.55 -17.03
N GLN A 293 -18.42 -7.23 -16.11
CA GLN A 293 -19.38 -6.14 -16.24
C GLN A 293 -18.70 -4.78 -16.35
N SER A 294 -17.71 -4.52 -15.50
CA SER A 294 -16.87 -3.31 -15.54
C SER A 294 -16.18 -3.14 -16.91
N LEU A 295 -15.56 -4.21 -17.41
CA LEU A 295 -14.88 -4.20 -18.72
C LEU A 295 -15.87 -4.07 -19.90
N ALA A 296 -17.08 -4.62 -19.80
CA ALA A 296 -18.11 -4.44 -20.80
C ALA A 296 -18.56 -2.96 -20.91
N GLN A 297 -18.63 -2.24 -19.79
CA GLN A 297 -18.87 -0.79 -19.80
C GLN A 297 -17.72 -0.05 -20.48
N ALA A 298 -16.47 -0.37 -20.14
CA ALA A 298 -15.30 0.22 -20.78
C ALA A 298 -15.27 -0.03 -22.30
N ALA A 299 -15.61 -1.26 -22.73
CA ALA A 299 -15.69 -1.61 -24.16
C ALA A 299 -16.75 -0.78 -24.89
N ARG A 300 -17.92 -0.56 -24.30
CA ARG A 300 -18.97 0.32 -24.89
C ARG A 300 -18.48 1.74 -25.05
N LEU A 301 -17.81 2.30 -24.03
CA LEU A 301 -17.24 3.64 -24.11
C LEU A 301 -16.19 3.76 -25.23
N LEU A 302 -15.37 2.73 -25.40
CA LEU A 302 -14.40 2.66 -26.50
C LEU A 302 -15.12 2.58 -27.85
N ASP A 303 -16.12 1.71 -28.03
CA ASP A 303 -16.90 1.60 -29.27
C ASP A 303 -17.53 2.94 -29.70
N GLU A 304 -18.04 3.68 -28.74
CA GLU A 304 -18.72 4.95 -28.98
C GLU A 304 -17.76 6.08 -29.36
N ASN A 305 -16.54 6.08 -28.82
CA ASN A 305 -15.65 7.25 -28.86
C ASN A 305 -14.34 7.03 -29.57
N LEU A 306 -13.87 5.78 -29.75
CA LEU A 306 -12.56 5.47 -30.31
C LEU A 306 -12.39 6.02 -31.74
N GLY A 307 -11.33 6.79 -31.96
CA GLY A 307 -11.06 7.46 -33.23
C GLY A 307 -11.91 8.70 -33.51
N LYS A 308 -12.78 9.11 -32.57
CA LYS A 308 -13.54 10.38 -32.66
C LYS A 308 -12.90 11.48 -31.81
N LYS A 309 -12.45 11.14 -30.64
CA LYS A 309 -11.74 12.03 -29.71
C LYS A 309 -10.81 11.23 -28.80
N PRO A 310 -9.72 11.86 -28.32
CA PRO A 310 -8.89 11.26 -27.28
C PRO A 310 -9.67 10.97 -26.01
N MET A 311 -9.35 9.87 -25.33
CA MET A 311 -10.05 9.44 -24.10
C MET A 311 -9.10 9.27 -22.93
N LEU A 312 -9.55 9.68 -21.73
CA LEU A 312 -8.92 9.40 -20.43
C LEU A 312 -9.70 8.27 -19.75
N LEU A 313 -9.21 7.03 -19.93
CA LEU A 313 -9.92 5.80 -19.56
C LEU A 313 -9.50 5.32 -18.17
N THR A 314 -10.46 5.16 -17.25
CA THR A 314 -10.20 4.59 -15.90
C THR A 314 -11.47 4.18 -15.17
N ASP A 315 -11.38 3.09 -14.39
CA ASP A 315 -12.33 2.70 -13.34
C ASP A 315 -11.88 3.16 -11.96
N ASN A 316 -10.61 3.51 -11.81
CA ASN A 316 -9.99 3.79 -10.53
C ASN A 316 -10.56 5.07 -9.89
N TYR A 317 -11.10 4.94 -8.68
CA TYR A 317 -11.76 6.04 -7.96
C TYR A 317 -10.83 7.23 -7.69
N ALA A 318 -9.59 6.99 -7.28
CA ALA A 318 -8.62 8.05 -7.03
C ALA A 318 -8.21 8.77 -8.33
N ALA A 319 -8.12 8.03 -9.45
CA ALA A 319 -7.85 8.62 -10.76
C ALA A 319 -9.00 9.50 -11.23
N LYS A 320 -10.25 9.06 -11.05
CA LYS A 320 -11.44 9.89 -11.33
C LYS A 320 -11.41 11.20 -10.54
N ASN A 321 -11.13 11.13 -9.23
CA ASN A 321 -11.01 12.32 -8.38
C ASN A 321 -9.84 13.21 -8.79
N PHE A 322 -8.71 12.63 -9.15
CA PHE A 322 -7.55 13.38 -9.63
C PHE A 322 -7.85 14.13 -10.93
N LEU A 323 -8.48 13.47 -11.91
CA LEU A 323 -8.84 14.08 -13.18
C LEU A 323 -9.84 15.22 -13.01
N ARG A 324 -10.93 14.98 -12.27
CA ARG A 324 -11.93 16.01 -11.99
C ARG A 324 -11.34 17.23 -11.29
N SER A 325 -10.40 17.04 -10.38
CA SER A 325 -9.79 18.12 -9.60
C SER A 325 -8.72 18.91 -10.36
N ASN A 326 -7.97 18.25 -11.26
CA ASN A 326 -6.81 18.87 -11.91
C ASN A 326 -7.05 19.25 -13.38
N PHE A 327 -8.06 18.67 -14.05
CA PHE A 327 -8.34 18.84 -15.47
C PHE A 327 -9.85 18.94 -15.74
N PRO A 328 -10.62 19.79 -15.02
CA PRO A 328 -12.06 19.90 -15.21
C PRO A 328 -12.42 20.32 -16.65
N GLU A 329 -11.53 21.01 -17.35
CA GLU A 329 -11.69 21.41 -18.74
C GLU A 329 -11.69 20.26 -19.74
N LEU A 330 -11.23 19.06 -19.32
CA LEU A 330 -11.20 17.86 -20.15
C LEU A 330 -12.36 16.89 -19.85
N GLU A 331 -13.42 17.34 -19.22
CA GLU A 331 -14.55 16.48 -18.84
C GLU A 331 -15.12 15.68 -20.02
N GLU A 332 -15.18 16.30 -21.20
CA GLU A 332 -15.63 15.63 -22.43
C GLU A 332 -14.72 14.46 -22.87
N ASN A 333 -13.47 14.44 -22.42
CA ASN A 333 -12.50 13.38 -22.71
C ASN A 333 -12.52 12.26 -21.64
N PHE A 334 -13.24 12.44 -20.53
CA PHE A 334 -13.31 11.42 -19.49
C PHE A 334 -14.13 10.23 -19.98
N ALA A 335 -13.51 9.06 -19.92
CA ALA A 335 -14.13 7.76 -20.20
C ALA A 335 -14.10 6.93 -18.89
N PHE A 336 -14.92 7.35 -17.93
CA PHE A 336 -15.04 6.70 -16.64
C PHE A 336 -16.03 5.55 -16.71
N TYR A 337 -15.64 4.40 -16.23
CA TYR A 337 -16.49 3.23 -16.07
C TYR A 337 -16.48 2.74 -14.64
N ASP A 338 -17.43 1.91 -14.27
CA ASP A 338 -17.59 1.45 -12.90
C ASP A 338 -16.49 0.47 -12.49
N SER A 339 -16.07 0.57 -11.24
CA SER A 339 -15.17 -0.40 -10.63
C SER A 339 -15.86 -1.74 -10.42
N LYS A 340 -15.09 -2.80 -10.21
CA LYS A 340 -15.66 -4.11 -9.85
C LYS A 340 -16.44 -4.06 -8.53
N GLU A 341 -16.05 -3.20 -7.58
CA GLU A 341 -16.76 -3.00 -6.32
C GLU A 341 -18.15 -2.39 -6.56
N LYS A 342 -18.22 -1.40 -7.44
CA LYS A 342 -19.50 -0.79 -7.81
C LYS A 342 -20.41 -1.77 -8.55
N CYS A 343 -19.87 -2.49 -9.55
CA CYS A 343 -20.61 -3.50 -10.27
C CYS A 343 -21.14 -4.64 -9.37
N PHE A 344 -20.31 -5.09 -8.41
CA PHE A 344 -20.71 -6.05 -7.40
C PHE A 344 -21.84 -5.51 -6.53
N GLY A 345 -21.68 -4.30 -6.01
CA GLY A 345 -22.68 -3.68 -5.16
C GLY A 345 -24.01 -3.50 -5.86
N ASP A 346 -24.03 -2.99 -7.09
CA ASP A 346 -25.25 -2.79 -7.87
C ASP A 346 -25.99 -4.11 -8.10
N TYR A 347 -25.26 -5.15 -8.51
CA TYR A 347 -25.85 -6.48 -8.70
C TYR A 347 -26.47 -7.03 -7.40
N MET A 348 -25.72 -6.95 -6.30
CA MET A 348 -26.19 -7.49 -5.01
C MET A 348 -27.35 -6.70 -4.43
N HIS A 349 -27.38 -5.39 -4.57
CA HIS A 349 -28.51 -4.57 -4.13
C HIS A 349 -29.80 -4.90 -4.90
N GLU A 350 -29.69 -5.29 -6.17
CA GLU A 350 -30.82 -5.68 -6.98
C GLU A 350 -31.32 -7.11 -6.62
N HIS A 351 -30.42 -8.07 -6.43
CA HIS A 351 -30.75 -9.48 -6.27
C HIS A 351 -30.82 -9.96 -4.81
N HIS A 352 -30.10 -9.30 -3.92
CA HIS A 352 -30.03 -9.59 -2.48
C HIS A 352 -30.27 -8.32 -1.65
N PRO A 353 -31.43 -7.66 -1.75
CA PRO A 353 -31.71 -6.41 -1.08
C PRO A 353 -31.64 -6.58 0.44
N GLY A 354 -30.76 -5.81 1.08
CA GLY A 354 -30.57 -5.85 2.54
C GLY A 354 -29.39 -6.74 3.00
N ALA A 355 -28.77 -7.49 2.10
CA ALA A 355 -27.53 -8.19 2.42
C ALA A 355 -26.41 -7.21 2.78
N LYS A 356 -25.57 -7.58 3.74
CA LYS A 356 -24.34 -6.84 4.06
C LYS A 356 -23.21 -7.21 3.11
N LEU A 357 -22.73 -6.23 2.36
CA LEU A 357 -21.77 -6.42 1.27
C LEU A 357 -20.36 -6.15 1.73
N ILE A 358 -19.48 -7.10 1.49
CA ILE A 358 -18.06 -7.05 1.90
C ILE A 358 -17.18 -7.18 0.66
N SER A 359 -16.24 -6.24 0.45
CA SER A 359 -15.17 -6.40 -0.54
C SER A 359 -13.86 -6.71 0.17
N VAL A 360 -13.22 -7.81 -0.24
CA VAL A 360 -11.90 -8.24 0.25
C VAL A 360 -10.87 -7.99 -0.84
N SER A 361 -10.04 -6.96 -0.67
CA SER A 361 -9.07 -6.55 -1.70
C SER A 361 -7.94 -5.74 -1.08
N ASN A 362 -6.80 -5.63 -1.76
CA ASN A 362 -5.67 -4.78 -1.35
C ASN A 362 -5.62 -3.43 -2.11
N ASN A 363 -6.66 -3.07 -2.85
CA ASN A 363 -6.73 -1.79 -3.55
C ASN A 363 -7.32 -0.70 -2.66
N ASN A 364 -6.49 0.13 -2.07
CA ASN A 364 -6.91 1.20 -1.17
C ASN A 364 -7.87 2.22 -1.83
N SER A 365 -7.76 2.41 -3.16
CA SER A 365 -8.69 3.27 -3.90
C SER A 365 -10.11 2.70 -3.93
N SER A 366 -10.25 1.37 -4.03
CA SER A 366 -11.54 0.67 -3.92
C SER A 366 -12.13 0.80 -2.51
N GLY A 367 -11.29 0.70 -1.47
CA GLY A 367 -11.74 0.95 -0.08
C GLY A 367 -12.23 2.39 0.13
N ALA A 368 -11.58 3.36 -0.52
CA ALA A 368 -12.03 4.75 -0.46
C ALA A 368 -13.35 4.97 -1.25
N GLU A 369 -13.53 4.29 -2.39
CA GLU A 369 -14.77 4.29 -3.14
C GLU A 369 -15.93 3.72 -2.33
N ALA A 370 -15.73 2.55 -1.70
CA ALA A 370 -16.70 1.93 -0.82
C ALA A 370 -17.15 2.86 0.31
N ALA A 371 -16.18 3.47 1.02
CA ALA A 371 -16.45 4.38 2.13
C ALA A 371 -17.22 5.65 1.70
N GLU A 372 -17.08 6.12 0.47
CA GLU A 372 -17.70 7.38 0.02
C GLU A 372 -18.98 7.16 -0.75
N THR A 373 -19.09 6.09 -1.51
CA THR A 373 -20.25 5.80 -2.35
C THR A 373 -21.25 4.84 -1.72
N GLY A 374 -20.81 4.04 -0.73
CA GLY A 374 -21.62 2.98 -0.15
C GLY A 374 -21.92 1.83 -1.11
N CYS A 375 -21.15 1.68 -2.19
CA CYS A 375 -21.35 0.61 -3.16
C CYS A 375 -21.20 -0.79 -2.56
N VAL A 376 -20.37 -0.92 -1.52
CA VAL A 376 -20.34 -2.05 -0.58
C VAL A 376 -20.31 -1.50 0.84
N ASP A 377 -20.90 -2.23 1.80
CA ASP A 377 -20.96 -1.77 3.20
C ASP A 377 -19.56 -1.74 3.84
N TYR A 378 -18.75 -2.77 3.59
CA TYR A 378 -17.46 -2.96 4.24
C TYR A 378 -16.39 -3.34 3.24
N TYR A 379 -15.23 -2.73 3.41
CA TYR A 379 -14.01 -3.06 2.68
C TYR A 379 -12.96 -3.52 3.66
N ILE A 380 -12.37 -4.70 3.44
CA ILE A 380 -11.28 -5.23 4.25
C ILE A 380 -10.09 -5.64 3.37
N ASN A 381 -8.88 -5.36 3.86
CA ASN A 381 -7.65 -5.75 3.21
C ASN A 381 -7.14 -7.11 3.74
N ALA A 382 -6.04 -7.61 3.15
CA ALA A 382 -5.44 -8.88 3.56
C ALA A 382 -5.09 -8.95 5.05
N ARG A 383 -4.67 -7.84 5.65
CA ARG A 383 -4.27 -7.79 7.08
C ARG A 383 -5.48 -7.87 8.00
N GLU A 384 -6.54 -7.15 7.68
CA GLU A 384 -7.79 -7.25 8.41
C GLU A 384 -8.36 -8.66 8.31
N LEU A 385 -8.39 -9.23 7.09
CA LEU A 385 -8.84 -10.61 6.89
C LEU A 385 -7.98 -11.61 7.67
N TYR A 386 -6.64 -11.46 7.65
CA TYR A 386 -5.74 -12.27 8.47
C TYR A 386 -6.12 -12.23 9.95
N ARG A 387 -6.33 -11.02 10.50
CA ARG A 387 -6.69 -10.83 11.92
C ARG A 387 -8.03 -11.46 12.25
N ILE A 388 -9.03 -11.35 11.36
CA ILE A 388 -10.34 -11.98 11.53
C ILE A 388 -10.19 -13.51 11.56
N ILE A 389 -9.53 -14.10 10.54
CA ILE A 389 -9.36 -15.54 10.44
C ILE A 389 -8.55 -16.10 11.63
N MET A 390 -7.51 -15.39 12.06
CA MET A 390 -6.69 -15.83 13.19
C MET A 390 -7.45 -15.80 14.52
N ARG A 391 -8.33 -14.82 14.74
CA ARG A 391 -9.21 -14.75 15.93
C ARG A 391 -10.16 -15.95 16.00
N THR A 392 -10.53 -16.52 14.89
CA THR A 392 -11.37 -17.74 14.82
C THR A 392 -10.58 -19.05 14.87
N GLY A 393 -9.27 -18.99 15.09
CA GLY A 393 -8.36 -20.15 15.09
C GLY A 393 -8.21 -20.79 13.72
N GLY A 394 -8.48 -20.05 12.64
CA GLY A 394 -8.46 -20.54 11.27
C GLY A 394 -7.10 -20.39 10.58
N ARG A 395 -6.86 -21.26 9.60
CA ARG A 395 -5.78 -21.13 8.59
C ARG A 395 -6.33 -21.55 7.24
N PRO A 396 -6.12 -20.77 6.15
CA PRO A 396 -6.60 -21.17 4.82
C PRO A 396 -6.03 -22.51 4.37
N SER A 397 -4.74 -22.75 4.56
CA SER A 397 -4.02 -23.94 4.11
C SER A 397 -4.60 -25.29 4.58
N VAL A 398 -5.33 -25.30 5.70
CA VAL A 398 -5.95 -26.52 6.24
C VAL A 398 -7.41 -26.70 5.81
N LYS A 399 -7.93 -25.81 4.98
CA LYS A 399 -9.31 -25.90 4.49
C LYS A 399 -9.36 -26.74 3.23
N ARG A 400 -10.47 -27.48 3.07
CA ARG A 400 -10.84 -28.00 1.75
C ARG A 400 -11.19 -26.83 0.85
N PRO A 401 -10.62 -26.76 -0.37
CA PRO A 401 -10.97 -25.72 -1.32
C PRO A 401 -12.46 -25.82 -1.68
N ILE A 402 -13.06 -24.65 -1.90
CA ILE A 402 -14.40 -24.52 -2.48
C ILE A 402 -14.32 -23.62 -3.70
N ASP A 403 -15.28 -23.77 -4.59
CA ASP A 403 -15.47 -22.83 -5.68
C ASP A 403 -16.20 -21.57 -5.19
N ALA A 404 -15.93 -20.45 -5.83
CA ALA A 404 -16.72 -19.24 -5.63
C ALA A 404 -18.13 -19.45 -6.18
N GLU A 405 -19.11 -18.78 -5.59
CA GLU A 405 -20.44 -18.69 -6.19
C GLU A 405 -20.32 -17.93 -7.52
N GLU A 406 -20.85 -18.52 -8.60
CA GLU A 406 -20.78 -17.95 -9.93
C GLU A 406 -22.12 -17.30 -10.30
N ILE A 407 -22.01 -16.17 -10.99
CA ILE A 407 -23.13 -15.50 -11.63
C ILE A 407 -23.00 -15.76 -13.13
N ALA A 408 -23.85 -16.62 -13.64
CA ALA A 408 -23.76 -17.20 -15.01
C ALA A 408 -24.12 -16.21 -16.14
N GLU A 409 -24.62 -15.02 -15.84
CA GLU A 409 -25.27 -14.13 -16.81
C GLU A 409 -24.32 -13.17 -17.54
N PHE A 410 -23.02 -13.24 -17.31
CA PHE A 410 -22.07 -12.31 -17.90
C PHE A 410 -21.14 -12.98 -18.90
N GLU A 411 -21.31 -12.63 -20.18
CA GLU A 411 -20.37 -13.02 -21.23
C GLU A 411 -19.05 -12.28 -21.04
N LYS A 412 -17.96 -13.04 -21.05
CA LYS A 412 -16.61 -12.49 -21.13
C LYS A 412 -16.40 -11.92 -22.54
N SER A 413 -16.06 -10.66 -22.65
CA SER A 413 -15.65 -10.05 -23.91
C SER A 413 -14.14 -10.01 -23.97
N ASP A 414 -13.57 -10.59 -25.01
CA ASP A 414 -12.13 -10.48 -25.31
C ASP A 414 -11.80 -9.20 -26.09
N ARG A 415 -12.81 -8.35 -26.33
CA ARG A 415 -12.63 -7.06 -27.03
C ARG A 415 -11.72 -6.16 -26.21
N TYR A 416 -10.77 -5.53 -26.90
CA TYR A 416 -9.76 -4.66 -26.28
C TYR A 416 -8.88 -5.35 -25.20
N ALA A 417 -8.72 -6.68 -25.27
CA ALA A 417 -7.98 -7.45 -24.28
C ALA A 417 -6.56 -6.90 -24.06
N GLU A 418 -5.82 -6.62 -25.13
CA GLU A 418 -4.47 -6.03 -25.06
C GLU A 418 -4.45 -4.72 -24.26
N LEU A 419 -5.44 -3.84 -24.49
CA LEU A 419 -5.55 -2.59 -23.75
C LEU A 419 -5.90 -2.83 -22.28
N PHE A 420 -6.81 -3.77 -21.99
CA PHE A 420 -7.28 -4.03 -20.61
C PHE A 420 -6.24 -4.79 -19.78
N GLU A 421 -5.45 -5.66 -20.39
CA GLU A 421 -4.35 -6.38 -19.73
C GLU A 421 -3.13 -5.49 -19.48
N ALA A 422 -2.92 -4.47 -20.33
CA ALA A 422 -1.81 -3.55 -20.17
C ALA A 422 -1.97 -2.70 -18.90
N GLY A 423 -0.90 -2.56 -18.13
CA GLY A 423 -0.84 -1.64 -17.00
C GLY A 423 -0.53 -2.33 -15.68
N GLY A 424 -0.79 -1.62 -14.62
CA GLY A 424 -0.45 -1.94 -13.23
C GLY A 424 0.13 -0.69 -12.57
N TRP A 425 0.05 -0.62 -11.24
CA TRP A 425 0.63 0.51 -10.53
C TRP A 425 2.12 0.29 -10.23
N TYR A 426 2.96 1.25 -10.62
CA TYR A 426 4.39 1.26 -10.35
C TYR A 426 4.85 2.69 -10.04
N VAL A 427 5.74 2.85 -9.05
CA VAL A 427 6.24 4.16 -8.63
C VAL A 427 7.27 4.73 -9.60
N ASP A 428 8.08 3.87 -10.19
CA ASP A 428 9.28 4.20 -10.99
C ASP A 428 9.24 3.72 -12.45
N LYS A 429 8.22 2.93 -12.82
CA LYS A 429 8.04 2.49 -14.20
C LYS A 429 7.56 3.68 -15.05
N PRO A 430 8.21 3.97 -16.21
CA PRO A 430 7.73 5.02 -17.12
C PRO A 430 6.38 4.65 -17.72
N ALA A 431 5.62 5.65 -18.20
CA ALA A 431 4.42 5.40 -18.99
C ALA A 431 4.78 4.63 -20.27
N GLU A 432 3.94 3.69 -20.65
CA GLU A 432 4.15 2.79 -21.82
C GLU A 432 3.24 3.15 -22.97
N GLU A 433 3.81 3.20 -24.18
CA GLU A 433 3.03 3.30 -25.41
C GLU A 433 2.58 1.89 -25.84
N LEU A 434 1.31 1.76 -26.19
CA LEU A 434 0.71 0.54 -26.71
C LEU A 434 0.02 0.86 -28.03
N GLU A 435 0.27 0.06 -29.06
CA GLU A 435 -0.53 0.04 -30.28
C GLU A 435 -1.43 -1.19 -30.25
N PHE A 436 -2.70 -1.02 -30.48
CA PHE A 436 -3.66 -2.11 -30.54
C PHE A 436 -4.55 -1.99 -31.80
N THR A 437 -5.14 -3.09 -32.22
CA THR A 437 -5.98 -3.13 -33.42
C THR A 437 -7.39 -3.55 -33.05
N GLU A 438 -8.36 -2.78 -33.51
CA GLU A 438 -9.76 -3.09 -33.37
C GLU A 438 -10.50 -2.81 -34.69
N ASN A 439 -11.29 -3.79 -35.18
CA ASN A 439 -12.02 -3.71 -36.46
C ASN A 439 -11.13 -3.32 -37.67
N GLY A 440 -9.89 -3.84 -37.69
CA GLY A 440 -8.92 -3.60 -38.75
C GLY A 440 -8.26 -2.20 -38.75
N LYS A 441 -8.55 -1.37 -37.77
CA LYS A 441 -7.90 -0.07 -37.57
C LYS A 441 -6.91 -0.14 -36.42
N ARG A 442 -5.78 0.56 -36.58
CA ARG A 442 -4.75 0.71 -35.53
C ARG A 442 -5.02 1.96 -34.70
N TYR A 443 -4.84 1.83 -33.41
CA TYR A 443 -5.03 2.88 -32.41
C TYR A 443 -3.81 2.93 -31.49
N LYS A 444 -3.57 4.10 -30.91
CA LYS A 444 -2.47 4.35 -29.97
C LYS A 444 -2.98 4.61 -28.58
N ALA A 445 -2.46 3.89 -27.63
CA ALA A 445 -2.72 4.14 -26.22
C ALA A 445 -1.43 4.52 -25.47
N LEU A 446 -1.59 5.31 -24.41
CA LEU A 446 -0.56 5.57 -23.41
C LEU A 446 -1.05 5.01 -22.08
N ILE A 447 -0.26 4.12 -21.46
CA ILE A 447 -0.57 3.50 -20.18
C ILE A 447 0.16 4.25 -19.07
N CYS A 448 -0.59 4.93 -18.21
CA CYS A 448 -0.06 5.60 -17.04
C CYS A 448 -0.13 4.67 -15.82
N HIS A 449 1.03 4.36 -15.25
CA HIS A 449 1.18 3.45 -14.10
C HIS A 449 1.02 4.14 -12.75
N ASN A 450 0.98 5.45 -12.73
CA ASN A 450 0.71 6.26 -11.53
C ASN A 450 0.17 7.64 -11.95
N LEU A 451 -0.47 8.33 -11.02
CA LEU A 451 -1.11 9.61 -11.29
C LEU A 451 -0.12 10.76 -11.57
N GLY A 452 1.13 10.64 -11.10
CA GLY A 452 2.17 11.62 -11.41
C GLY A 452 2.49 11.74 -12.90
N GLN A 453 2.23 10.68 -13.67
CA GLN A 453 2.45 10.64 -15.13
C GLN A 453 1.31 11.32 -15.91
N VAL A 454 0.12 11.42 -15.34
CA VAL A 454 -1.09 11.90 -16.02
C VAL A 454 -0.92 13.33 -16.53
N LYS A 455 -0.27 14.22 -15.76
CA LYS A 455 -0.02 15.61 -16.19
C LYS A 455 0.79 15.67 -17.50
N ALA A 456 1.82 14.85 -17.60
CA ALA A 456 2.64 14.78 -18.82
C ALA A 456 1.94 14.04 -19.96
N ALA A 457 1.07 13.08 -19.64
CA ALA A 457 0.25 12.37 -20.62
C ALA A 457 -0.83 13.29 -21.21
N VAL A 458 -1.53 14.05 -20.38
CA VAL A 458 -2.56 15.02 -20.81
C VAL A 458 -1.98 16.10 -21.74
N ALA A 459 -0.74 16.56 -21.47
CA ALA A 459 -0.06 17.51 -22.36
C ALA A 459 0.23 16.95 -23.78
N LYS A 460 0.03 15.65 -23.98
CA LYS A 460 0.21 14.95 -25.26
C LYS A 460 -1.09 14.25 -25.70
N LEU A 461 -2.22 14.66 -25.18
CA LEU A 461 -3.51 14.00 -25.39
C LEU A 461 -3.82 13.75 -26.85
N ASP A 462 -3.54 14.73 -27.73
CA ASP A 462 -3.77 14.64 -29.18
C ASP A 462 -2.93 13.57 -29.92
N LYS A 463 -1.93 12.99 -29.25
CA LYS A 463 -1.06 11.97 -29.86
C LYS A 463 -1.59 10.55 -29.65
N TYR A 464 -2.58 10.39 -28.81
CA TYR A 464 -3.12 9.10 -28.41
C TYR A 464 -4.64 9.07 -28.56
N ASP A 465 -5.16 7.93 -28.98
CA ASP A 465 -6.62 7.68 -28.99
C ASP A 465 -7.12 7.42 -27.56
N VAL A 466 -6.29 6.80 -26.73
CA VAL A 466 -6.60 6.44 -25.34
C VAL A 466 -5.42 6.72 -24.43
N ILE A 467 -5.66 7.39 -23.30
CA ILE A 467 -4.74 7.38 -22.14
C ILE A 467 -5.41 6.55 -21.06
N LYS A 468 -4.88 5.33 -20.83
CA LYS A 468 -5.35 4.44 -19.77
C LYS A 468 -4.62 4.75 -18.47
N ILE A 469 -5.36 4.96 -17.39
CA ILE A 469 -4.82 5.30 -16.07
C ILE A 469 -5.10 4.14 -15.11
N THR A 470 -4.01 3.47 -14.65
CA THR A 470 -4.04 2.28 -13.79
C THR A 470 -3.55 2.57 -12.36
N ALA A 471 -3.87 3.72 -11.81
CA ALA A 471 -3.36 4.26 -10.54
C ALA A 471 -3.78 3.46 -9.29
#